data_3c03f745da32cd3df0bf79e1c1c5eb34
#
_entry.id   3c03f745da32cd3df0bf79e1c1c5eb34
#
_cell.length_a   1.000
_cell.length_b   1.000
_cell.length_c   1.000
_cell.angle_alpha   90.00
_cell.angle_beta   90.00
_cell.angle_gamma   90.00
#
_symmetry.space_group_name_H-M   'P 1'
#
loop_
_entity.id
_entity.type
_entity.pdbx_description
1 polymer ?
#
loop_
_entity_poly.entity_id
_entity_poly.type
_entity_poly.pdbx_seq_one_letter_code
_entity_poly.pdbx_strand_id
1 'polypeptide(L)'
;MNQLSAEMIKAGIVALAVFAGCAYDEPPPPAINVQQPAASLTGLLESVGARLSYRLDLPARHGKVPAVVIGHGSGRVTKDACRFLAAGFLARGFAALCYDKRGVGESTGEYSSVGPRNSDRMFEALGEDMAAGVRFLRSHDAIDEARIGLVGGSQAGWIIPVAAAKVKPAFMILLVGPTVSVGEEIFYSAIVEKTAAPLEDGYKRLPTVTGERGFDPRPLLETLDVPGLWLLGAKDRSIPTPETVMILDRLAAQGRPFSHVVFPEAGHDLSGSPYWEAIDRWLARTPTLGVALLGNTAVQRK
;
A
#
# COMPACT_ATOMS: atom_id res chain seq x y z
N MET A 1 -28.35 -35.82 7.62
CA MET A 1 -26.96 -35.33 7.46
C MET A 1 -26.66 -35.42 5.99
N ASN A 2 -26.72 -34.30 5.29
CA ASN A 2 -26.78 -34.24 3.83
C ASN A 2 -25.38 -34.27 3.21
N GLN A 3 -25.27 -34.99 2.09
CA GLN A 3 -24.08 -35.14 1.24
C GLN A 3 -23.39 -33.84 0.81
N LEU A 4 -24.01 -32.71 0.98
CA LEU A 4 -23.43 -31.38 0.68
C LEU A 4 -22.32 -30.92 1.65
N SER A 5 -22.23 -31.52 2.83
CA SER A 5 -21.22 -31.14 3.84
C SER A 5 -19.86 -31.82 3.59
N ALA A 6 -19.80 -32.89 2.84
CA ALA A 6 -18.58 -33.66 2.58
C ALA A 6 -17.79 -33.17 1.36
N GLU A 7 -18.44 -32.51 0.42
CA GLU A 7 -17.76 -31.95 -0.77
C GLU A 7 -17.09 -30.60 -0.51
N MET A 8 -17.59 -29.82 0.44
CA MET A 8 -16.96 -28.54 0.80
C MET A 8 -15.61 -28.72 1.54
N ILE A 9 -15.37 -29.87 2.14
CA ILE A 9 -14.08 -30.13 2.82
C ILE A 9 -12.99 -30.56 1.82
N LYS A 10 -13.35 -31.07 0.65
CA LYS A 10 -12.39 -31.42 -0.42
C LYS A 10 -11.99 -30.24 -1.31
N ALA A 11 -12.72 -29.14 -1.30
CA ALA A 11 -12.36 -27.92 -2.03
C ALA A 11 -11.26 -27.08 -1.36
N GLY A 12 -10.82 -27.45 -0.17
CA GLY A 12 -9.79 -26.72 0.60
C GLY A 12 -8.34 -26.92 0.12
N ILE A 13 -8.09 -27.68 -0.95
CA ILE A 13 -6.71 -28.02 -1.40
C ILE A 13 -6.37 -27.47 -2.81
N VAL A 14 -7.25 -26.77 -3.48
CA VAL A 14 -6.99 -26.23 -4.84
C VAL A 14 -6.94 -24.69 -4.89
N ALA A 15 -6.71 -24.02 -3.78
CA ALA A 15 -6.52 -22.56 -3.76
C ALA A 15 -5.05 -22.13 -3.91
N LEU A 16 -4.22 -22.91 -4.64
CA LEU A 16 -2.78 -22.65 -4.77
C LEU A 16 -2.32 -22.22 -6.16
N ALA A 17 -3.17 -21.73 -7.01
CA ALA A 17 -2.71 -21.42 -8.35
C ALA A 17 -3.56 -20.36 -9.08
N VAL A 18 -3.78 -19.18 -8.56
CA VAL A 18 -4.06 -17.98 -9.41
C VAL A 18 -3.80 -16.69 -8.59
N PHE A 19 -2.63 -16.53 -8.01
CA PHE A 19 -2.06 -15.21 -7.81
C PHE A 19 -0.84 -15.06 -8.74
N ALA A 20 -1.05 -15.36 -10.01
CA ALA A 20 -0.17 -14.87 -11.06
C ALA A 20 -0.34 -13.34 -11.08
N GLY A 21 0.72 -12.65 -10.66
CA GLY A 21 0.92 -11.24 -10.65
C GLY A 21 -0.18 -10.39 -11.30
N CYS A 22 -0.96 -9.66 -10.53
CA CYS A 22 -1.34 -8.36 -10.98
C CYS A 22 -0.05 -7.54 -11.09
N ALA A 23 0.70 -7.77 -12.14
CA ALA A 23 1.53 -6.73 -12.69
C ALA A 23 0.53 -5.61 -12.97
N TYR A 24 0.75 -4.43 -12.37
CA TYR A 24 0.05 -3.23 -12.77
C TYR A 24 0.47 -2.93 -14.21
N ASP A 25 -0.15 -3.60 -15.18
CA ASP A 25 -0.16 -3.22 -16.60
C ASP A 25 -1.18 -2.09 -16.75
N GLU A 26 -0.95 -0.99 -16.01
CA GLU A 26 -1.70 0.22 -16.25
C GLU A 26 -1.28 0.81 -17.60
N PRO A 27 -2.27 1.20 -18.45
CA PRO A 27 -1.95 2.11 -19.53
C PRO A 27 -1.32 3.37 -18.93
N PRO A 28 -0.24 3.91 -19.52
CA PRO A 28 0.42 5.08 -18.97
C PRO A 28 -0.64 6.18 -18.79
N PRO A 29 -0.66 6.86 -17.65
CA PRO A 29 -1.51 8.02 -17.46
C PRO A 29 -1.24 9.03 -18.57
N PRO A 30 -2.20 9.92 -18.88
CA PRO A 30 -1.99 10.98 -19.86
C PRO A 30 -0.69 11.68 -19.50
N ALA A 31 0.22 11.79 -20.46
CA ALA A 31 1.62 12.15 -20.39
C ALA A 31 1.95 13.11 -19.21
N ILE A 32 2.12 12.55 -18.02
CA ILE A 32 2.92 13.20 -16.99
C ILE A 32 4.30 13.24 -17.63
N ASN A 33 4.86 14.42 -17.79
CA ASN A 33 6.24 14.58 -18.21
C ASN A 33 7.06 13.77 -17.20
N VAL A 34 7.39 12.50 -17.55
CA VAL A 34 8.05 11.54 -16.67
C VAL A 34 9.43 12.11 -16.43
N GLN A 35 9.54 12.90 -15.35
CA GLN A 35 10.80 13.48 -14.97
C GLN A 35 11.74 12.33 -14.65
N GLN A 36 12.75 12.16 -15.49
CA GLN A 36 13.79 11.17 -15.24
C GLN A 36 14.46 11.50 -13.90
N PRO A 37 14.78 10.51 -13.08
CA PRO A 37 15.52 10.77 -11.85
C PRO A 37 16.86 11.44 -12.18
N ALA A 38 17.27 12.40 -11.38
CA ALA A 38 18.58 13.02 -11.49
C ALA A 38 19.69 12.02 -11.15
N ALA A 39 19.40 11.08 -10.27
CA ALA A 39 20.25 9.96 -9.91
C ALA A 39 19.41 8.77 -9.47
N SER A 40 19.83 7.57 -9.84
CA SER A 40 19.31 6.30 -9.34
C SER A 40 20.43 5.53 -8.65
N LEU A 41 20.24 5.22 -7.39
CA LEU A 41 21.17 4.45 -6.57
C LEU A 41 20.59 3.05 -6.35
N THR A 42 21.41 2.04 -6.47
CA THR A 42 21.04 0.64 -6.18
C THR A 42 22.00 0.04 -5.17
N GLY A 43 21.54 -0.94 -4.41
CA GLY A 43 22.35 -1.61 -3.41
C GLY A 43 21.52 -2.57 -2.57
N LEU A 44 22.06 -2.95 -1.43
CA LEU A 44 21.40 -3.79 -0.45
C LEU A 44 21.23 -2.99 0.85
N LEU A 45 20.04 -3.02 1.44
CA LEU A 45 19.78 -2.50 2.77
C LEU A 45 19.50 -3.65 3.75
N GLU A 46 19.96 -3.49 4.99
CA GLU A 46 19.79 -4.51 6.02
C GLU A 46 18.39 -4.44 6.63
N SER A 47 17.75 -5.60 6.77
CA SER A 47 16.51 -5.80 7.51
C SER A 47 16.64 -7.02 8.43
N VAL A 48 15.74 -7.16 9.40
CA VAL A 48 15.75 -8.33 10.29
C VAL A 48 15.52 -9.61 9.50
N GLY A 49 16.55 -10.46 9.43
CA GLY A 49 16.50 -11.74 8.72
C GLY A 49 16.52 -11.64 7.19
N ALA A 50 16.84 -10.47 6.63
CA ALA A 50 16.96 -10.29 5.18
C ALA A 50 17.89 -9.12 4.81
N ARG A 51 18.47 -9.19 3.61
CA ARG A 51 19.06 -8.05 2.91
C ARG A 51 18.21 -7.77 1.69
N LEU A 52 17.76 -6.52 1.55
CA LEU A 52 16.81 -6.13 0.53
C LEU A 52 17.51 -5.36 -0.58
N SER A 53 17.43 -5.85 -1.80
CA SER A 53 17.91 -5.12 -2.96
C SER A 53 16.99 -3.95 -3.24
N TYR A 54 17.55 -2.74 -3.29
CA TYR A 54 16.78 -1.50 -3.48
C TYR A 54 17.22 -0.71 -4.71
N ARG A 55 16.31 0.17 -5.13
CA ARG A 55 16.55 1.33 -6.00
C ARG A 55 16.01 2.57 -5.31
N LEU A 56 16.87 3.57 -5.13
CA LEU A 56 16.52 4.90 -4.65
C LEU A 56 16.66 5.89 -5.82
N ASP A 57 15.54 6.42 -6.26
CA ASP A 57 15.47 7.45 -7.29
C ASP A 57 15.41 8.84 -6.63
N LEU A 58 16.30 9.74 -7.02
CA LEU A 58 16.41 11.10 -6.47
C LEU A 58 15.91 12.13 -7.50
N PRO A 59 15.09 13.12 -7.09
CA PRO A 59 14.66 14.20 -7.98
C PRO A 59 15.79 15.21 -8.24
N ALA A 60 15.69 15.95 -9.34
CA ALA A 60 16.62 17.04 -9.67
C ALA A 60 16.31 18.28 -8.79
N ARG A 61 16.75 18.26 -7.54
CA ARG A 61 16.58 19.38 -6.60
C ARG A 61 17.85 19.61 -5.79
N HIS A 62 18.04 20.87 -5.35
CA HIS A 62 19.09 21.23 -4.40
C HIS A 62 18.61 21.06 -2.95
N GLY A 63 19.53 20.67 -2.07
CA GLY A 63 19.24 20.47 -0.64
C GLY A 63 18.54 19.15 -0.34
N LYS A 64 18.12 18.99 0.90
CA LYS A 64 17.41 17.79 1.36
C LYS A 64 15.98 17.75 0.81
N VAL A 65 15.56 16.59 0.31
CA VAL A 65 14.24 16.38 -0.30
C VAL A 65 13.37 15.44 0.56
N PRO A 66 12.04 15.58 0.52
CA PRO A 66 11.15 14.59 1.09
C PRO A 66 11.31 13.24 0.36
N ALA A 67 10.91 12.15 1.00
CA ALA A 67 11.04 10.83 0.41
C ALA A 67 9.83 9.93 0.71
N VAL A 68 9.65 8.89 -0.09
CA VAL A 68 8.70 7.81 0.16
C VAL A 68 9.39 6.46 0.10
N VAL A 69 9.01 5.54 0.99
CA VAL A 69 9.26 4.11 0.85
C VAL A 69 8.01 3.50 0.23
N ILE A 70 8.15 2.80 -0.89
CA ILE A 70 7.02 2.20 -1.61
C ILE A 70 6.94 0.71 -1.29
N GLY A 71 5.85 0.32 -0.63
CA GLY A 71 5.51 -1.06 -0.29
C GLY A 71 4.78 -1.78 -1.42
N HIS A 72 4.72 -3.10 -1.31
CA HIS A 72 4.23 -3.96 -2.37
C HIS A 72 2.82 -4.51 -2.09
N GLY A 73 2.09 -4.77 -3.16
CA GLY A 73 0.90 -5.63 -3.15
C GLY A 73 1.24 -7.10 -2.90
N SER A 74 0.27 -7.98 -3.10
CA SER A 74 0.43 -9.44 -2.94
C SER A 74 1.43 -10.04 -3.94
N GLY A 75 1.91 -11.24 -3.63
CA GLY A 75 2.78 -12.01 -4.53
C GLY A 75 4.27 -11.71 -4.39
N ARG A 76 5.05 -12.31 -5.29
CA ARG A 76 6.50 -12.19 -5.38
C ARG A 76 6.87 -10.98 -6.23
N VAL A 77 6.99 -9.82 -5.60
CA VAL A 77 7.10 -8.52 -6.27
C VAL A 77 8.52 -7.98 -6.12
N THR A 78 9.10 -7.52 -7.23
CA THR A 78 10.41 -6.85 -7.28
C THR A 78 10.27 -5.32 -7.23
N LYS A 79 11.39 -4.65 -6.99
CA LYS A 79 11.51 -3.18 -7.00
C LYS A 79 11.07 -2.51 -8.31
N ASP A 80 10.98 -3.27 -9.40
CA ASP A 80 10.56 -2.74 -10.69
C ASP A 80 9.04 -2.47 -10.75
N ALA A 81 8.24 -3.18 -9.96
CA ALA A 81 6.79 -3.02 -9.95
C ALA A 81 6.34 -1.66 -9.40
N CYS A 82 7.17 -0.96 -8.64
CA CYS A 82 6.80 0.36 -8.10
C CYS A 82 7.22 1.55 -8.99
N ARG A 83 7.75 1.31 -10.20
CA ARG A 83 8.24 2.37 -11.10
C ARG A 83 7.22 3.47 -11.35
N PHE A 84 5.96 3.11 -11.52
CA PHE A 84 4.89 4.06 -11.78
C PHE A 84 4.66 5.01 -10.60
N LEU A 85 4.51 4.46 -9.38
CA LEU A 85 4.37 5.27 -8.17
C LEU A 85 5.63 6.10 -7.91
N ALA A 86 6.81 5.51 -8.10
CA ALA A 86 8.08 6.22 -7.96
C ALA A 86 8.16 7.42 -8.90
N ALA A 87 7.83 7.27 -10.18
CA ALA A 87 7.81 8.36 -11.15
C ALA A 87 6.84 9.48 -10.76
N GLY A 88 5.65 9.12 -10.25
CA GLY A 88 4.65 10.08 -9.77
C GLY A 88 5.14 10.91 -8.56
N PHE A 89 5.85 10.29 -7.62
CA PHE A 89 6.44 10.99 -6.48
C PHE A 89 7.67 11.80 -6.87
N LEU A 90 8.52 11.31 -7.77
CA LEU A 90 9.64 12.07 -8.35
C LEU A 90 9.16 13.36 -9.01
N ALA A 91 8.10 13.31 -9.81
CA ALA A 91 7.50 14.49 -10.45
C ALA A 91 7.04 15.54 -9.42
N ARG A 92 6.77 15.12 -8.19
CA ARG A 92 6.40 15.96 -7.04
C ARG A 92 7.59 16.37 -6.18
N GLY A 93 8.80 15.98 -6.58
CA GLY A 93 10.04 16.34 -5.91
C GLY A 93 10.36 15.49 -4.67
N PHE A 94 9.74 14.33 -4.55
CA PHE A 94 10.11 13.33 -3.55
C PHE A 94 11.18 12.39 -4.11
N ALA A 95 12.09 11.94 -3.27
CA ALA A 95 12.85 10.74 -3.55
C ALA A 95 11.95 9.50 -3.35
N ALA A 96 12.20 8.43 -4.11
CA ALA A 96 11.41 7.21 -4.05
C ALA A 96 12.31 6.00 -3.83
N LEU A 97 12.11 5.28 -2.74
CA LEU A 97 12.78 4.02 -2.44
C LEU A 97 11.86 2.86 -2.78
N CYS A 98 12.29 2.05 -3.75
CA CYS A 98 11.71 0.76 -4.11
C CYS A 98 12.66 -0.37 -3.72
N TYR A 99 12.14 -1.52 -3.31
CA TYR A 99 12.98 -2.67 -2.95
C TYR A 99 12.35 -3.99 -3.42
N ASP A 100 13.15 -5.01 -3.67
CA ASP A 100 12.65 -6.36 -3.89
C ASP A 100 12.11 -6.91 -2.57
N LYS A 101 10.89 -7.45 -2.57
CA LYS A 101 10.33 -8.11 -1.39
C LYS A 101 11.27 -9.20 -0.88
N ARG A 102 11.38 -9.41 0.43
CA ARG A 102 12.23 -10.48 1.00
C ARG A 102 12.04 -11.82 0.28
N GLY A 103 13.10 -12.54 -0.02
CA GLY A 103 13.07 -13.80 -0.74
C GLY A 103 12.62 -13.71 -2.21
N VAL A 104 12.66 -12.50 -2.80
CA VAL A 104 12.28 -12.24 -4.20
C VAL A 104 13.38 -11.44 -4.88
N GLY A 105 13.56 -11.65 -6.17
CA GLY A 105 14.58 -10.95 -6.97
C GLY A 105 15.97 -11.15 -6.38
N GLU A 106 16.65 -10.07 -6.06
CA GLU A 106 18.00 -10.07 -5.47
C GLU A 106 17.98 -9.96 -3.94
N SER A 107 16.79 -9.88 -3.32
CA SER A 107 16.65 -9.85 -1.85
C SER A 107 16.79 -11.24 -1.25
N THR A 108 17.48 -11.32 -0.11
CA THR A 108 17.55 -12.53 0.70
C THR A 108 16.34 -12.68 1.62
N GLY A 109 16.32 -13.72 2.45
CA GLY A 109 15.20 -14.03 3.34
C GLY A 109 14.16 -14.91 2.68
N GLU A 110 12.97 -15.00 3.30
CA GLU A 110 11.90 -15.87 2.83
C GLU A 110 10.59 -15.11 2.69
N TYR A 111 9.89 -15.36 1.59
CA TYR A 111 8.52 -14.93 1.37
C TYR A 111 7.64 -16.15 1.05
N SER A 112 6.53 -16.23 1.73
CA SER A 112 5.45 -17.17 1.41
C SER A 112 4.15 -16.41 1.14
N SER A 113 3.26 -17.00 0.33
CA SER A 113 1.92 -16.45 0.14
C SER A 113 1.23 -16.26 1.49
N VAL A 114 0.56 -15.13 1.66
CA VAL A 114 -0.08 -14.77 2.92
C VAL A 114 -1.50 -15.30 2.96
N GLY A 115 -1.82 -15.95 4.06
CA GLY A 115 -3.16 -16.40 4.42
C GLY A 115 -3.37 -16.22 5.93
N PRO A 116 -4.57 -16.49 6.46
CA PRO A 116 -4.86 -16.23 7.87
C PRO A 116 -3.88 -16.84 8.86
N ARG A 117 -3.35 -18.04 8.56
CA ARG A 117 -2.47 -18.80 9.48
C ARG A 117 -1.06 -18.24 9.63
N ASN A 118 -0.58 -17.48 8.64
CA ASN A 118 0.80 -16.98 8.63
C ASN A 118 0.90 -15.46 8.53
N SER A 119 -0.24 -14.77 8.43
CA SER A 119 -0.29 -13.32 8.16
C SER A 119 0.39 -12.49 9.24
N ASP A 120 0.20 -12.82 10.53
CA ASP A 120 0.84 -12.08 11.62
C ASP A 120 2.36 -12.08 11.47
N ARG A 121 2.95 -13.26 11.32
CA ARG A 121 4.40 -13.41 11.13
C ARG A 121 4.89 -12.75 9.85
N MET A 122 4.14 -12.90 8.76
CA MET A 122 4.54 -12.33 7.47
C MET A 122 4.46 -10.81 7.46
N PHE A 123 3.39 -10.22 8.01
CA PHE A 123 3.28 -8.77 8.04
C PHE A 123 4.21 -8.12 9.06
N GLU A 124 4.52 -8.80 10.15
CA GLU A 124 5.60 -8.37 11.05
C GLU A 124 6.94 -8.28 10.30
N ALA A 125 7.28 -9.30 9.52
CA ALA A 125 8.51 -9.32 8.74
C ALA A 125 8.51 -8.30 7.59
N LEU A 126 7.42 -8.18 6.84
CA LEU A 126 7.30 -7.23 5.72
C LEU A 126 7.20 -5.77 6.22
N GLY A 127 6.58 -5.55 7.38
CA GLY A 127 6.56 -4.24 8.04
C GLY A 127 7.94 -3.83 8.52
N GLU A 128 8.74 -4.78 9.01
CA GLU A 128 10.14 -4.55 9.38
C GLU A 128 11.00 -4.19 8.15
N ASP A 129 10.78 -4.84 7.00
CA ASP A 129 11.44 -4.49 5.74
C ASP A 129 11.16 -3.04 5.33
N MET A 130 9.90 -2.64 5.40
CA MET A 130 9.51 -1.29 5.05
C MET A 130 10.06 -0.26 6.05
N ALA A 131 10.08 -0.60 7.33
CA ALA A 131 10.70 0.20 8.39
C ALA A 131 12.22 0.33 8.21
N ALA A 132 12.90 -0.72 7.75
CA ALA A 132 14.32 -0.68 7.40
C ALA A 132 14.58 0.31 6.25
N GLY A 133 13.69 0.38 5.26
CA GLY A 133 13.74 1.40 4.21
C GLY A 133 13.67 2.83 4.75
N VAL A 134 12.81 3.10 5.74
CA VAL A 134 12.74 4.41 6.40
C VAL A 134 14.03 4.72 7.15
N ARG A 135 14.58 3.77 7.92
CA ARG A 135 15.86 3.96 8.64
C ARG A 135 17.00 4.25 7.67
N PHE A 136 17.05 3.54 6.55
CA PHE A 136 18.02 3.79 5.49
C PHE A 136 17.90 5.22 4.92
N LEU A 137 16.69 5.67 4.60
CA LEU A 137 16.46 7.02 4.09
C LEU A 137 16.83 8.10 5.11
N ARG A 138 16.60 7.88 6.42
CA ARG A 138 16.98 8.82 7.48
C ARG A 138 18.50 9.03 7.58
N SER A 139 19.29 8.04 7.20
CA SER A 139 20.76 8.16 7.19
C SER A 139 21.33 8.72 5.89
N HIS A 140 20.49 9.00 4.88
CA HIS A 140 20.94 9.47 3.57
C HIS A 140 20.99 11.00 3.51
N ASP A 141 22.16 11.58 3.17
CA ASP A 141 22.42 13.03 3.23
C ASP A 141 21.46 13.89 2.38
N ALA A 142 20.97 13.35 1.25
CA ALA A 142 20.05 14.06 0.38
C ALA A 142 18.59 14.06 0.88
N ILE A 143 18.26 13.32 1.94
CA ILE A 143 16.89 13.13 2.41
C ILE A 143 16.59 13.99 3.64
N ASP A 144 15.43 14.60 3.66
CA ASP A 144 14.87 15.23 4.84
C ASP A 144 14.20 14.17 5.71
N GLU A 145 14.85 13.80 6.79
CA GLU A 145 14.40 12.75 7.70
C GLU A 145 13.04 13.00 8.34
N ALA A 146 12.63 14.28 8.46
CA ALA A 146 11.35 14.66 9.01
C ALA A 146 10.20 14.52 7.99
N ARG A 147 10.50 14.29 6.71
CA ARG A 147 9.52 14.24 5.60
C ARG A 147 9.58 12.93 4.82
N ILE A 148 9.68 11.81 5.53
CA ILE A 148 9.65 10.47 4.94
C ILE A 148 8.27 9.86 5.15
N GLY A 149 7.60 9.47 4.05
CA GLY A 149 6.30 8.81 4.05
C GLY A 149 6.37 7.34 3.65
N LEU A 150 5.29 6.62 3.95
CA LEU A 150 5.05 5.24 3.49
C LEU A 150 3.93 5.25 2.46
N VAL A 151 4.11 4.55 1.35
CA VAL A 151 3.12 4.47 0.26
C VAL A 151 3.01 3.04 -0.21
N GLY A 152 1.83 2.59 -0.59
CA GLY A 152 1.66 1.26 -1.18
C GLY A 152 0.22 0.89 -1.44
N GLY A 153 0.02 -0.18 -2.21
CA GLY A 153 -1.31 -0.62 -2.60
C GLY A 153 -1.66 -2.03 -2.11
N SER A 154 -2.96 -2.32 -2.04
CA SER A 154 -3.48 -3.66 -1.77
C SER A 154 -2.90 -4.23 -0.47
N GLN A 155 -2.16 -5.34 -0.50
CA GLN A 155 -1.52 -5.96 0.67
C GLN A 155 -0.69 -4.97 1.52
N ALA A 156 -0.15 -3.90 0.92
CA ALA A 156 0.55 -2.87 1.66
C ALA A 156 -0.34 -2.18 2.72
N GLY A 157 -1.66 -2.27 2.61
CA GLY A 157 -2.62 -1.80 3.61
C GLY A 157 -2.46 -2.46 4.99
N TRP A 158 -1.94 -3.70 5.04
CA TRP A 158 -1.58 -4.37 6.29
C TRP A 158 -0.13 -4.10 6.70
N ILE A 159 0.78 -3.96 5.71
CA ILE A 159 2.22 -3.78 5.95
C ILE A 159 2.53 -2.39 6.48
N ILE A 160 1.94 -1.36 5.89
CA ILE A 160 2.20 0.06 6.23
C ILE A 160 1.88 0.37 7.70
N PRO A 161 0.74 -0.03 8.29
CA PRO A 161 0.48 0.20 9.71
C PRO A 161 1.54 -0.43 10.62
N VAL A 162 2.00 -1.66 10.30
CA VAL A 162 3.06 -2.34 11.07
C VAL A 162 4.37 -1.55 10.99
N ALA A 163 4.78 -1.12 9.81
CA ALA A 163 5.97 -0.29 9.63
C ALA A 163 5.82 1.07 10.35
N ALA A 164 4.66 1.71 10.23
CA ALA A 164 4.38 3.02 10.85
C ALA A 164 4.49 2.99 12.37
N ALA A 165 4.02 1.93 13.01
CA ALA A 165 4.17 1.73 14.46
C ALA A 165 5.64 1.65 14.90
N LYS A 166 6.52 1.10 14.04
CA LYS A 166 7.95 0.93 14.33
C LYS A 166 8.77 2.21 14.13
N VAL A 167 8.46 2.99 13.10
CA VAL A 167 9.35 4.10 12.68
C VAL A 167 8.68 5.47 12.67
N LYS A 168 7.37 5.58 12.92
CA LYS A 168 6.62 6.84 12.95
C LYS A 168 6.98 7.74 11.76
N PRO A 169 6.58 7.39 10.54
CA PRO A 169 6.83 8.19 9.35
C PRO A 169 6.06 9.51 9.41
N ALA A 170 6.36 10.46 8.53
CA ALA A 170 5.65 11.72 8.45
C ALA A 170 4.18 11.54 7.97
N PHE A 171 3.92 10.53 7.15
CA PHE A 171 2.60 10.23 6.59
C PHE A 171 2.51 8.82 6.01
N MET A 172 1.27 8.39 5.74
CA MET A 172 0.95 7.14 5.05
C MET A 172 -0.02 7.42 3.90
N ILE A 173 0.19 6.78 2.73
CA ILE A 173 -0.77 6.79 1.60
C ILE A 173 -1.02 5.35 1.17
N LEU A 174 -2.27 4.94 1.23
CA LEU A 174 -2.71 3.57 0.98
C LEU A 174 -3.68 3.54 -0.21
N LEU A 175 -3.25 2.92 -1.30
CA LEU A 175 -4.07 2.73 -2.49
C LEU A 175 -4.78 1.37 -2.35
N VAL A 176 -6.11 1.38 -2.33
CA VAL A 176 -6.95 0.18 -2.16
C VAL A 176 -6.49 -0.71 -1.00
N GLY A 177 -5.97 -0.09 0.06
CA GLY A 177 -5.46 -0.79 1.23
C GLY A 177 -6.59 -1.19 2.18
N PRO A 178 -6.68 -2.49 2.60
CA PRO A 178 -7.71 -2.95 3.52
C PRO A 178 -7.50 -2.42 4.94
N THR A 179 -8.61 -2.25 5.67
CA THR A 179 -8.65 -2.07 7.13
C THR A 179 -9.29 -3.24 7.84
N VAL A 180 -9.78 -4.22 7.09
CA VAL A 180 -10.34 -5.47 7.61
C VAL A 180 -9.24 -6.52 7.80
N SER A 181 -9.53 -7.59 8.54
CA SER A 181 -8.59 -8.70 8.70
C SER A 181 -8.37 -9.47 7.39
N VAL A 182 -7.26 -10.20 7.31
CA VAL A 182 -6.94 -11.06 6.16
C VAL A 182 -8.06 -12.04 5.85
N GLY A 183 -8.64 -12.67 6.87
CA GLY A 183 -9.74 -13.63 6.68
C GLY A 183 -11.02 -12.98 6.16
N GLU A 184 -11.32 -11.74 6.57
CA GLU A 184 -12.47 -10.98 6.09
C GLU A 184 -12.28 -10.60 4.61
N GLU A 185 -11.09 -10.14 4.23
CA GLU A 185 -10.77 -9.83 2.83
C GLU A 185 -10.88 -11.07 1.95
N ILE A 186 -10.24 -12.18 2.32
CA ILE A 186 -10.30 -13.44 1.57
C ILE A 186 -11.75 -13.93 1.42
N PHE A 187 -12.56 -13.82 2.46
CA PHE A 187 -13.96 -14.20 2.41
C PHE A 187 -14.75 -13.32 1.44
N TYR A 188 -14.55 -12.01 1.49
CA TYR A 188 -15.19 -11.06 0.59
C TYR A 188 -14.79 -11.32 -0.88
N SER A 189 -13.49 -11.35 -1.17
CA SER A 189 -12.99 -11.58 -2.53
C SER A 189 -13.42 -12.94 -3.10
N ALA A 190 -13.49 -13.97 -2.27
CA ALA A 190 -14.00 -15.29 -2.68
C ALA A 190 -15.47 -15.24 -3.13
N ILE A 191 -16.29 -14.38 -2.54
CA ILE A 191 -17.70 -14.21 -2.95
C ILE A 191 -17.78 -13.40 -4.23
N VAL A 192 -17.17 -12.20 -4.26
CA VAL A 192 -17.43 -11.25 -5.35
C VAL A 192 -16.50 -11.43 -6.54
N GLU A 193 -15.24 -11.71 -6.33
CA GLU A 193 -14.25 -11.85 -7.40
C GLU A 193 -14.34 -13.22 -8.06
N LYS A 194 -14.31 -14.31 -7.27
CA LYS A 194 -14.26 -15.67 -7.80
C LYS A 194 -15.60 -16.17 -8.35
N THR A 195 -16.72 -15.72 -7.79
CA THR A 195 -18.05 -16.13 -8.28
C THR A 195 -18.70 -15.12 -9.20
N ALA A 196 -18.05 -13.96 -9.45
CA ALA A 196 -18.60 -12.83 -10.19
C ALA A 196 -19.93 -12.28 -9.62
N ALA A 197 -20.21 -12.56 -8.34
CA ALA A 197 -21.41 -12.08 -7.66
C ALA A 197 -21.44 -10.55 -7.56
N PRO A 198 -22.62 -9.93 -7.40
CA PRO A 198 -22.73 -8.50 -7.06
C PRO A 198 -21.94 -8.15 -5.80
N LEU A 199 -21.39 -6.94 -5.73
CA LEU A 199 -20.61 -6.47 -4.56
C LEU A 199 -21.44 -6.52 -3.27
N GLU A 200 -22.73 -6.22 -3.38
CA GLU A 200 -23.69 -6.24 -2.27
C GLU A 200 -23.80 -7.60 -1.60
N ASP A 201 -23.60 -8.68 -2.32
CA ASP A 201 -23.63 -10.03 -1.76
C ASP A 201 -22.41 -10.27 -0.86
N GLY A 202 -21.24 -9.75 -1.25
CA GLY A 202 -20.05 -9.75 -0.43
C GLY A 202 -20.24 -8.94 0.86
N TYR A 203 -20.74 -7.71 0.74
CA TYR A 203 -20.97 -6.82 1.88
C TYR A 203 -21.98 -7.41 2.88
N LYS A 204 -23.12 -7.94 2.41
CA LYS A 204 -24.14 -8.56 3.27
C LYS A 204 -23.63 -9.78 4.02
N ARG A 205 -22.69 -10.52 3.43
CA ARG A 205 -22.17 -11.77 4.02
C ARG A 205 -20.92 -11.55 4.88
N LEU A 206 -20.22 -10.43 4.73
CA LEU A 206 -18.99 -10.15 5.48
C LEU A 206 -19.15 -10.31 7.01
N PRO A 207 -20.24 -9.85 7.64
CA PRO A 207 -20.47 -10.06 9.08
C PRO A 207 -20.62 -11.53 9.50
N THR A 208 -20.87 -12.44 8.54
CA THR A 208 -21.04 -13.89 8.80
C THR A 208 -19.74 -14.67 8.71
N VAL A 209 -18.60 -14.00 8.54
CA VAL A 209 -17.27 -14.64 8.48
C VAL A 209 -17.05 -15.51 9.71
N THR A 210 -16.77 -16.77 9.47
CA THR A 210 -16.36 -17.75 10.48
C THR A 210 -14.98 -18.31 10.12
N GLY A 211 -14.20 -18.68 11.14
CA GLY A 211 -12.87 -19.25 10.95
C GLY A 211 -11.74 -18.32 11.32
N GLU A 212 -10.53 -18.67 10.89
CA GLU A 212 -9.32 -17.91 11.21
C GLU A 212 -9.31 -16.56 10.50
N ARG A 213 -9.22 -15.47 11.26
CA ARG A 213 -9.17 -14.11 10.71
C ARG A 213 -7.77 -13.68 10.31
N GLY A 214 -6.74 -14.27 10.96
CA GLY A 214 -5.35 -13.85 10.78
C GLY A 214 -5.14 -12.40 11.22
N PHE A 215 -4.13 -11.76 10.67
CA PHE A 215 -3.79 -10.38 11.00
C PHE A 215 -4.98 -9.43 10.82
N ASP A 216 -5.23 -8.66 11.85
CA ASP A 216 -6.25 -7.61 11.89
C ASP A 216 -5.55 -6.26 12.15
N PRO A 217 -5.59 -5.29 11.22
CA PRO A 217 -4.92 -4.02 11.40
C PRO A 217 -5.62 -3.07 12.37
N ARG A 218 -6.91 -3.31 12.69
CA ARG A 218 -7.74 -2.38 13.49
C ARG A 218 -7.14 -2.02 14.84
N PRO A 219 -6.67 -2.98 15.69
CA PRO A 219 -6.05 -2.64 16.98
C PRO A 219 -4.81 -1.76 16.82
N LEU A 220 -4.05 -1.95 15.74
CA LEU A 220 -2.86 -1.15 15.46
C LEU A 220 -3.24 0.25 14.98
N LEU A 221 -4.20 0.36 14.06
CA LEU A 221 -4.71 1.64 13.56
C LEU A 221 -5.30 2.51 14.69
N GLU A 222 -5.90 1.92 15.71
CA GLU A 222 -6.41 2.62 16.90
C GLU A 222 -5.31 3.33 17.71
N THR A 223 -4.04 2.93 17.55
CA THR A 223 -2.90 3.50 18.28
C THR A 223 -2.05 4.46 17.46
N LEU A 224 -2.22 4.51 16.14
CA LEU A 224 -1.39 5.33 15.26
C LEU A 224 -1.83 6.80 15.24
N ASP A 225 -0.89 7.70 15.44
CA ASP A 225 -1.05 9.15 15.31
C ASP A 225 -0.41 9.71 14.02
N VAL A 226 -0.04 8.84 13.09
CA VAL A 226 0.55 9.20 11.81
C VAL A 226 -0.56 9.58 10.82
N PRO A 227 -0.52 10.75 10.17
CA PRO A 227 -1.49 11.11 9.14
C PRO A 227 -1.57 10.07 8.04
N GLY A 228 -2.78 9.63 7.70
CA GLY A 228 -3.02 8.60 6.71
C GLY A 228 -4.09 8.98 5.70
N LEU A 229 -3.82 8.69 4.41
CA LEU A 229 -4.79 8.84 3.31
C LEU A 229 -5.06 7.48 2.69
N TRP A 230 -6.33 7.07 2.65
CA TRP A 230 -6.80 5.92 1.87
C TRP A 230 -7.46 6.38 0.59
N LEU A 231 -7.07 5.78 -0.52
CA LEU A 231 -7.63 5.99 -1.86
C LEU A 231 -8.30 4.69 -2.28
N LEU A 232 -9.62 4.69 -2.44
CA LEU A 232 -10.43 3.49 -2.55
C LEU A 232 -11.29 3.51 -3.80
N GLY A 233 -11.49 2.36 -4.44
CA GLY A 233 -12.43 2.20 -5.55
C GLY A 233 -13.78 1.68 -5.06
N ALA A 234 -14.89 2.34 -5.47
CA ALA A 234 -16.23 1.86 -5.10
C ALA A 234 -16.62 0.52 -5.78
N LYS A 235 -15.95 0.19 -6.88
CA LYS A 235 -16.14 -1.08 -7.62
C LYS A 235 -15.07 -2.13 -7.31
N ASP A 236 -14.35 -1.96 -6.20
CA ASP A 236 -13.31 -2.90 -5.78
C ASP A 236 -13.92 -4.27 -5.44
N ARG A 237 -13.39 -5.31 -6.06
CA ARG A 237 -13.84 -6.69 -5.88
C ARG A 237 -12.93 -7.50 -4.95
N SER A 238 -11.76 -6.97 -4.64
CA SER A 238 -10.80 -7.58 -3.69
C SER A 238 -10.96 -7.00 -2.29
N ILE A 239 -11.12 -5.67 -2.17
CA ILE A 239 -11.22 -5.00 -0.87
C ILE A 239 -12.66 -4.53 -0.63
N PRO A 240 -13.27 -4.84 0.54
CA PRO A 240 -14.62 -4.38 0.87
C PRO A 240 -14.57 -2.88 1.23
N THR A 241 -14.73 -2.03 0.20
CA THR A 241 -14.62 -0.57 0.34
C THR A 241 -15.59 0.03 1.37
N PRO A 242 -16.90 -0.31 1.43
CA PRO A 242 -17.78 0.26 2.44
C PRO A 242 -17.37 -0.07 3.87
N GLU A 243 -16.92 -1.29 4.14
CA GLU A 243 -16.43 -1.69 5.45
C GLU A 243 -15.14 -0.96 5.82
N THR A 244 -14.22 -0.81 4.85
CA THR A 244 -12.98 -0.04 5.02
C THR A 244 -13.29 1.41 5.37
N VAL A 245 -14.23 2.06 4.66
CA VAL A 245 -14.67 3.44 4.95
C VAL A 245 -15.28 3.56 6.34
N MET A 246 -16.19 2.65 6.70
CA MET A 246 -16.84 2.66 8.03
C MET A 246 -15.81 2.57 9.16
N ILE A 247 -14.78 1.73 9.01
CA ILE A 247 -13.70 1.62 9.99
C ILE A 247 -12.90 2.93 10.07
N LEU A 248 -12.53 3.51 8.92
CA LEU A 248 -11.78 4.77 8.86
C LEU A 248 -12.56 5.94 9.48
N ASP A 249 -13.86 6.06 9.19
CA ASP A 249 -14.74 7.09 9.76
C ASP A 249 -14.84 6.96 11.28
N ARG A 250 -14.98 5.74 11.79
CA ARG A 250 -14.96 5.48 13.23
C ARG A 250 -13.64 5.90 13.87
N LEU A 251 -12.51 5.55 13.26
CA LEU A 251 -11.18 5.92 13.76
C LEU A 251 -10.96 7.44 13.70
N ALA A 252 -11.40 8.10 12.64
CA ALA A 252 -11.35 9.57 12.53
C ALA A 252 -12.21 10.26 13.60
N ALA A 253 -13.41 9.74 13.88
CA ALA A 253 -14.26 10.23 14.97
C ALA A 253 -13.63 10.04 16.37
N GLN A 254 -12.72 9.07 16.51
CA GLN A 254 -11.90 8.86 17.70
C GLN A 254 -10.63 9.72 17.75
N GLY A 255 -10.45 10.62 16.79
CA GLY A 255 -9.32 11.54 16.72
C GLY A 255 -8.09 10.98 15.99
N ARG A 256 -8.20 9.82 15.31
CA ARG A 256 -7.08 9.36 14.45
C ARG A 256 -6.97 10.23 13.20
N PRO A 257 -5.76 10.62 12.79
CA PRO A 257 -5.56 11.57 11.68
C PRO A 257 -5.68 10.86 10.32
N PHE A 258 -6.78 10.13 10.12
CA PHE A 258 -7.05 9.38 8.90
C PHE A 258 -8.07 10.07 8.03
N SER A 259 -7.85 9.99 6.71
CA SER A 259 -8.73 10.52 5.67
C SER A 259 -8.89 9.46 4.57
N HIS A 260 -9.99 9.52 3.84
CA HIS A 260 -10.16 8.67 2.68
C HIS A 260 -10.80 9.43 1.50
N VAL A 261 -10.62 8.91 0.30
CA VAL A 261 -11.32 9.32 -0.93
C VAL A 261 -11.79 8.06 -1.63
N VAL A 262 -13.07 8.00 -1.95
CA VAL A 262 -13.66 6.90 -2.72
C VAL A 262 -13.94 7.37 -4.14
N PHE A 263 -13.43 6.65 -5.12
CA PHE A 263 -13.66 6.91 -6.54
C PHE A 263 -14.81 6.02 -7.06
N PRO A 264 -15.97 6.60 -7.45
CA PRO A 264 -17.19 5.85 -7.74
C PRO A 264 -17.05 4.84 -8.87
N GLU A 265 -16.24 5.15 -9.87
CA GLU A 265 -16.08 4.33 -11.07
C GLU A 265 -14.87 3.40 -11.02
N ALA A 266 -13.97 3.56 -10.05
CA ALA A 266 -12.74 2.80 -9.96
C ALA A 266 -12.92 1.44 -9.27
N GLY A 267 -12.16 0.45 -9.72
CA GLY A 267 -11.97 -0.86 -9.10
C GLY A 267 -10.71 -0.91 -8.23
N HIS A 268 -10.13 -2.11 -8.12
CA HIS A 268 -8.94 -2.38 -7.29
C HIS A 268 -7.67 -1.69 -7.80
N ASP A 269 -7.58 -1.37 -9.07
CA ASP A 269 -6.42 -0.73 -9.71
C ASP A 269 -6.48 0.81 -9.71
N LEU A 270 -7.63 1.40 -9.31
CA LEU A 270 -7.91 2.83 -9.38
C LEU A 270 -7.81 3.43 -10.80
N SER A 271 -7.81 2.60 -11.85
CA SER A 271 -7.69 3.04 -13.24
C SER A 271 -8.71 4.11 -13.60
N GLY A 272 -8.26 5.15 -14.31
CA GLY A 272 -9.09 6.26 -14.75
C GLY A 272 -9.52 7.23 -13.63
N SER A 273 -9.13 6.99 -12.37
CA SER A 273 -9.45 7.90 -11.28
C SER A 273 -8.39 9.00 -11.12
N PRO A 274 -8.77 10.20 -10.64
CA PRO A 274 -7.82 11.30 -10.41
C PRO A 274 -7.12 11.17 -9.04
N TYR A 275 -6.58 9.98 -8.73
CA TYR A 275 -6.01 9.72 -7.40
C TYR A 275 -4.75 10.55 -7.12
N TRP A 276 -3.96 10.89 -8.15
CA TRP A 276 -2.82 11.79 -7.98
C TRP A 276 -3.23 13.19 -7.55
N GLU A 277 -4.33 13.71 -8.07
CA GLU A 277 -4.87 14.99 -7.63
C GLU A 277 -5.38 14.93 -6.17
N ALA A 278 -5.94 13.79 -5.76
CA ALA A 278 -6.33 13.58 -4.37
C ALA A 278 -5.11 13.56 -3.44
N ILE A 279 -4.03 12.89 -3.85
CA ILE A 279 -2.74 12.90 -3.14
C ILE A 279 -2.22 14.33 -3.02
N ASP A 280 -2.17 15.10 -4.11
CA ASP A 280 -1.66 16.48 -4.13
C ASP A 280 -2.44 17.38 -3.16
N ARG A 281 -3.77 17.33 -3.22
CA ARG A 281 -4.63 18.10 -2.32
C ARG A 281 -4.43 17.74 -0.86
N TRP A 282 -4.23 16.46 -0.56
CA TRP A 282 -4.04 15.99 0.80
C TRP A 282 -2.64 16.35 1.33
N LEU A 283 -1.58 16.13 0.55
CA LEU A 283 -0.21 16.52 0.91
C LEU A 283 -0.07 18.01 1.19
N ALA A 284 -0.75 18.87 0.39
CA ALA A 284 -0.75 20.32 0.58
C ALA A 284 -1.39 20.76 1.92
N ARG A 285 -2.25 19.94 2.52
CA ARG A 285 -2.93 20.21 3.80
C ARG A 285 -2.27 19.54 4.99
N THR A 286 -1.31 18.65 4.76
CA THR A 286 -0.63 17.91 5.83
C THR A 286 0.47 18.79 6.43
N PRO A 287 0.39 19.17 7.73
CA PRO A 287 1.22 20.24 8.32
C PRO A 287 2.72 20.04 8.20
N THR A 288 3.18 18.82 8.27
CA THR A 288 4.62 18.45 8.18
C THR A 288 5.19 18.56 6.77
N LEU A 289 4.32 18.71 5.74
CA LEU A 289 4.71 18.71 4.33
C LEU A 289 4.45 20.04 3.61
N GLY A 290 3.76 20.94 4.25
CA GLY A 290 2.97 22.05 3.71
C GLY A 290 3.69 23.28 3.19
N VAL A 291 4.98 23.31 2.84
CA VAL A 291 5.61 24.52 2.26
C VAL A 291 6.44 24.27 1.00
N ALA A 292 6.79 23.03 0.67
CA ALA A 292 7.72 22.74 -0.42
C ALA A 292 7.05 22.38 -1.77
N LEU A 293 5.77 22.02 -1.79
CA LEU A 293 5.08 21.58 -3.01
C LEU A 293 4.58 22.73 -3.89
N LEU A 294 4.45 23.94 -3.36
CA LEU A 294 3.91 25.11 -4.09
C LEU A 294 4.96 25.91 -4.87
N GLY A 295 6.21 25.49 -4.88
CA GLY A 295 7.34 26.23 -5.45
C GLY A 295 7.45 26.28 -6.98
N ASN A 296 6.60 25.61 -7.79
CA ASN A 296 6.80 25.56 -9.25
C ASN A 296 5.53 25.48 -10.10
N THR A 297 4.42 26.10 -9.73
CA THR A 297 3.30 26.34 -10.66
C THR A 297 3.23 27.80 -11.11
N ALA A 298 4.34 28.48 -11.21
CA ALA A 298 4.45 29.69 -12.02
C ALA A 298 4.69 29.28 -13.49
N VAL A 299 3.75 28.59 -14.11
CA VAL A 299 3.72 28.48 -15.57
C VAL A 299 3.26 29.83 -16.10
N GLN A 300 4.16 30.48 -16.76
CA GLN A 300 4.04 31.67 -17.59
C GLN A 300 2.69 31.66 -18.36
N ARG A 301 1.78 32.53 -17.96
CA ARG A 301 0.80 33.08 -18.90
C ARG A 301 1.52 34.17 -19.71
N LYS A 302 1.85 33.84 -20.93
CA LYS A 302 2.00 34.79 -22.01
C LYS A 302 1.12 34.35 -23.16
#